data_6f0c96afc6f51e336206ae27035979c4
#
_entry.id   6f0c96afc6f51e336206ae27035979c4
#
_cell.length_a   1.000
_cell.length_b   1.000
_cell.length_c   1.000
_cell.angle_alpha   90.00
_cell.angle_beta   90.00
_cell.angle_gamma   90.00
#
_symmetry.space_group_name_H-M   'P 1'
#
loop_
_entity.id
_entity.type
_entity.pdbx_description
1 polymer ?
#
loop_
_entity_poly.entity_id
_entity_poly.type
_entity_poly.pdbx_seq_one_letter_code
_entity_poly.pdbx_strand_id
1 'polypeptide(L)'
;IRGGENIYPREIEEFLYKLDGVKDVQVAGIPSKKYGEAVGAFIILQEGVQMQEADVRDFCRNKISRYKIPKYIFFVNEFPMTGSGKIQKFRLKDLGLQLCKEQGIEII
;
A
#
# COMPACT_ATOMS: atom_id res chain seq x y z
N ILE A 1 10.73 5.17 7.39
CA ILE A 1 11.58 4.22 8.15
C ILE A 1 10.68 3.38 9.05
N ARG A 2 10.85 2.07 9.00
CA ARG A 2 10.09 1.15 9.83
C ARG A 2 11.05 0.33 10.69
N GLY A 3 10.97 0.51 12.03
CA GLY A 3 11.82 -0.22 12.97
C GLY A 3 13.31 -0.06 12.69
N GLY A 4 13.72 1.12 12.22
CA GLY A 4 15.10 1.39 11.85
C GLY A 4 15.47 1.03 10.41
N GLU A 5 14.54 0.41 9.66
CA GLU A 5 14.78 0.03 8.28
C GLU A 5 14.15 1.06 7.33
N ASN A 6 14.86 1.36 6.24
CA ASN A 6 14.36 2.27 5.23
C ASN A 6 13.32 1.59 4.34
N ILE A 7 12.23 2.29 4.08
CA ILE A 7 11.19 1.83 3.17
C ILE A 7 11.28 2.67 1.90
N TYR A 8 11.43 2.00 0.77
CA TYR A 8 11.50 2.64 -0.54
C TYR A 8 10.25 2.30 -1.32
N PRO A 9 9.25 3.20 -1.34
CA PRO A 9 7.95 2.90 -1.94
C PRO A 9 8.03 2.38 -3.37
N ARG A 10 8.90 2.96 -4.19
CA ARG A 10 9.01 2.56 -5.59
C ARG A 10 9.44 1.11 -5.76
N GLU A 11 10.35 0.63 -4.92
CA GLU A 11 10.81 -0.76 -4.96
C GLU A 11 9.64 -1.71 -4.72
N ILE A 12 8.81 -1.39 -3.74
CA ILE A 12 7.66 -2.22 -3.40
C ILE A 12 6.59 -2.12 -4.48
N GLU A 13 6.36 -0.93 -5.03
CA GLU A 13 5.43 -0.75 -6.14
C GLU A 13 5.83 -1.59 -7.34
N GLU A 14 7.09 -1.53 -7.74
CA GLU A 14 7.60 -2.31 -8.87
C GLU A 14 7.42 -3.80 -8.66
N PHE A 15 7.63 -4.26 -7.44
CA PHE A 15 7.43 -5.67 -7.10
C PHE A 15 5.95 -6.06 -7.21
N LEU A 16 5.05 -5.25 -6.65
CA LEU A 16 3.62 -5.54 -6.64
C LEU A 16 2.98 -5.48 -8.04
N TYR A 17 3.56 -4.71 -8.96
CA TYR A 17 3.08 -4.71 -10.34
C TYR A 17 3.22 -6.08 -11.01
N LYS A 18 4.06 -6.96 -10.49
CA LYS A 18 4.24 -8.31 -11.04
C LYS A 18 3.10 -9.25 -10.66
N LEU A 19 2.29 -8.87 -9.69
CA LEU A 19 1.15 -9.69 -9.28
C LEU A 19 0.03 -9.58 -10.31
N ASP A 20 -0.38 -10.73 -10.85
CA ASP A 20 -1.46 -10.78 -11.84
C ASP A 20 -2.73 -10.16 -11.27
N GLY A 21 -3.36 -9.31 -12.07
CA GLY A 21 -4.60 -8.65 -11.66
C GLY A 21 -4.40 -7.22 -11.14
N VAL A 22 -3.17 -6.84 -10.85
CA VAL A 22 -2.87 -5.46 -10.42
C VAL A 22 -2.79 -4.56 -11.66
N LYS A 23 -3.66 -3.55 -11.69
CA LYS A 23 -3.63 -2.55 -12.76
C LYS A 23 -2.67 -1.41 -12.41
N ASP A 24 -2.74 -0.95 -11.16
CA ASP A 24 -1.88 0.12 -10.68
C ASP A 24 -1.69 -0.02 -9.17
N VAL A 25 -0.58 0.47 -8.65
CA VAL A 25 -0.28 0.41 -7.23
C VAL A 25 0.54 1.63 -6.81
N GLN A 26 0.20 2.16 -5.64
CA GLN A 26 0.98 3.20 -4.99
C GLN A 26 1.28 2.74 -3.56
N VAL A 27 2.48 3.00 -3.11
CA VAL A 27 2.91 2.65 -1.76
C VAL A 27 3.29 3.93 -1.01
N ALA A 28 2.86 4.02 0.23
CA ALA A 28 3.19 5.16 1.08
C ALA A 28 3.39 4.69 2.52
N GLY A 29 4.14 5.49 3.29
CA GLY A 29 4.27 5.24 4.71
C GLY A 29 3.00 5.70 5.44
N ILE A 30 2.46 4.83 6.27
CA ILE A 30 1.33 5.15 7.14
C ILE A 30 1.88 5.30 8.55
N PRO A 31 1.52 6.35 9.30
CA PRO A 31 2.03 6.54 10.66
C PRO A 31 1.79 5.30 11.52
N SER A 32 2.80 4.92 12.28
CA SER A 32 2.76 3.77 13.17
C SER A 32 3.29 4.18 14.53
N LYS A 33 2.56 3.86 15.59
CA LYS A 33 3.00 4.14 16.95
C LYS A 33 4.21 3.29 17.32
N LYS A 34 4.28 2.08 16.78
CA LYS A 34 5.33 1.12 17.12
C LYS A 34 6.60 1.32 16.29
N TYR A 35 6.46 1.64 15.01
CA TYR A 35 7.58 1.63 14.06
C TYR A 35 7.89 2.99 13.45
N GLY A 36 7.15 4.05 13.79
CA GLY A 36 7.22 5.34 13.11
C GLY A 36 6.40 5.34 11.85
N GLU A 37 6.70 4.44 10.91
CA GLU A 37 5.92 4.24 9.70
C GLU A 37 5.76 2.76 9.41
N ALA A 38 4.64 2.42 8.78
CA ALA A 38 4.39 1.09 8.25
C ALA A 38 4.05 1.20 6.76
N VAL A 39 4.26 0.14 6.01
CA VAL A 39 3.99 0.12 4.58
C VAL A 39 2.49 0.03 4.33
N GLY A 40 1.96 0.98 3.57
CA GLY A 40 0.59 0.95 3.07
C GLY A 40 0.61 0.82 1.55
N ALA A 41 -0.10 -0.16 1.03
CA ALA A 41 -0.24 -0.37 -0.41
C ALA A 41 -1.65 -0.05 -0.85
N PHE A 42 -1.78 0.79 -1.87
CA PHE A 42 -3.05 1.19 -2.46
C PHE A 42 -3.09 0.60 -3.86
N ILE A 43 -4.00 -0.34 -4.09
CA ILE A 43 -4.00 -1.17 -5.28
C ILE A 43 -5.29 -0.95 -6.09
N ILE A 44 -5.12 -0.67 -7.38
CA ILE A 44 -6.22 -0.65 -8.33
C ILE A 44 -6.14 -1.96 -9.10
N LEU A 45 -7.22 -2.74 -9.06
CA LEU A 45 -7.27 -4.03 -9.75
C LEU A 45 -7.74 -3.86 -11.20
N GLN A 46 -7.34 -4.78 -12.05
CA GLN A 46 -7.86 -4.87 -13.41
C GLN A 46 -9.36 -5.13 -13.34
N GLU A 47 -10.09 -4.71 -14.36
CA GLU A 47 -11.54 -4.90 -14.41
C GLU A 47 -11.89 -6.39 -14.31
N GLY A 48 -12.86 -6.69 -13.47
CA GLY A 48 -13.32 -8.06 -13.26
C GLY A 48 -12.49 -8.91 -12.32
N VAL A 49 -11.36 -8.38 -11.85
CA VAL A 49 -10.49 -9.13 -10.92
C VAL A 49 -10.98 -8.93 -9.49
N GLN A 50 -11.03 -10.03 -8.75
CA GLN A 50 -11.29 -10.02 -7.31
C GLN A 50 -10.05 -10.52 -6.59
N MET A 51 -9.62 -9.81 -5.57
CA MET A 51 -8.42 -10.13 -4.82
C MET A 51 -8.60 -9.71 -3.38
N GLN A 52 -8.01 -10.45 -2.46
CA GLN A 52 -8.04 -10.14 -1.04
C GLN A 52 -6.64 -9.78 -0.55
N GLU A 53 -6.57 -9.18 0.64
CA GLU A 53 -5.30 -8.82 1.25
C GLU A 53 -4.36 -10.01 1.37
N ALA A 54 -4.90 -11.18 1.72
CA ALA A 54 -4.11 -12.40 1.87
C ALA A 54 -3.39 -12.77 0.58
N ASP A 55 -4.03 -12.56 -0.56
CA ASP A 55 -3.43 -12.87 -1.86
C ASP A 55 -2.18 -12.01 -2.10
N VAL A 56 -2.25 -10.75 -1.73
CA VAL A 56 -1.13 -9.81 -1.88
C VAL A 56 0.02 -10.21 -0.95
N ARG A 57 -0.29 -10.49 0.32
CA ARG A 57 0.73 -10.87 1.29
C ARG A 57 1.39 -12.19 0.95
N ASP A 58 0.61 -13.15 0.46
CA ASP A 58 1.14 -14.46 0.04
C ASP A 58 2.10 -14.29 -1.15
N PHE A 59 1.76 -13.40 -2.08
CA PHE A 59 2.66 -13.08 -3.20
C PHE A 59 3.99 -12.51 -2.71
N CYS A 60 3.97 -11.72 -1.64
CA CYS A 60 5.17 -11.10 -1.10
C CYS A 60 6.01 -12.07 -0.26
N ARG A 61 5.37 -13.06 0.36
CA ARG A 61 6.01 -13.95 1.33
C ARG A 61 7.18 -14.71 0.72
N ASN A 62 8.34 -14.65 1.39
CA ASN A 62 9.58 -15.30 0.96
C ASN A 62 10.20 -14.72 -0.34
N LYS A 63 9.67 -13.61 -0.84
CA LYS A 63 10.19 -12.96 -2.06
C LYS A 63 10.80 -11.61 -1.77
N ILE A 64 10.28 -10.90 -0.76
CA ILE A 64 10.83 -9.63 -0.30
C ILE A 64 11.00 -9.68 1.22
N SER A 65 11.79 -8.76 1.75
CA SER A 65 12.03 -8.67 3.19
C SER A 65 10.73 -8.43 3.95
N ARG A 66 10.60 -9.02 5.13
CA ARG A 66 9.36 -8.93 5.92
C ARG A 66 8.91 -7.50 6.17
N TYR A 67 9.86 -6.59 6.45
CA TYR A 67 9.51 -5.20 6.73
C TYR A 67 9.01 -4.45 5.49
N LYS A 68 9.22 -5.00 4.30
CA LYS A 68 8.73 -4.43 3.03
C LYS A 68 7.34 -4.94 2.66
N ILE A 69 6.89 -6.02 3.29
CA ILE A 69 5.54 -6.55 3.03
C ILE A 69 4.52 -5.54 3.58
N PRO A 70 3.56 -5.10 2.75
CA PRO A 70 2.58 -4.12 3.20
C PRO A 70 1.82 -4.60 4.44
N LYS A 71 1.79 -3.75 5.45
CA LYS A 71 0.97 -3.99 6.63
C LYS A 71 -0.48 -3.65 6.34
N TYR A 72 -0.69 -2.57 5.61
CA TYR A 72 -2.02 -2.12 5.21
C TYR A 72 -2.15 -2.28 3.71
N ILE A 73 -3.22 -2.93 3.27
CA ILE A 73 -3.51 -3.14 1.86
C ILE A 73 -4.93 -2.64 1.60
N PHE A 74 -5.03 -1.67 0.70
CA PHE A 74 -6.32 -1.08 0.35
C PHE A 74 -6.55 -1.25 -1.14
N PHE A 75 -7.72 -1.76 -1.50
CA PHE A 75 -8.15 -1.83 -2.90
C PHE A 75 -9.00 -0.60 -3.17
N VAL A 76 -8.55 0.22 -4.11
CA VAL A 76 -9.18 1.50 -4.42
C VAL A 76 -9.48 1.58 -5.92
N ASN A 77 -10.33 2.53 -6.30
CA ASN A 77 -10.68 2.74 -7.70
C ASN A 77 -9.84 3.83 -8.35
N GLU A 78 -9.28 4.71 -7.54
CA GLU A 78 -8.47 5.83 -8.03
C GLU A 78 -7.52 6.29 -6.94
N PHE A 79 -6.52 7.07 -7.33
CA PHE A 79 -5.59 7.71 -6.39
C PHE A 79 -5.85 9.21 -6.32
N PRO A 80 -5.50 9.86 -5.19
CA PRO A 80 -5.54 11.33 -5.12
C PRO A 80 -4.64 11.92 -6.19
N MET A 81 -5.18 12.82 -7.02
CA MET A 81 -4.44 13.42 -8.12
C MET A 81 -4.59 14.92 -8.13
N THR A 82 -3.59 15.61 -8.71
CA THR A 82 -3.69 17.03 -9.00
C THR A 82 -4.58 17.24 -10.23
N GLY A 83 -4.97 18.50 -10.48
CA GLY A 83 -5.71 18.83 -11.69
C GLY A 83 -4.95 18.53 -12.98
N SER A 84 -3.61 18.41 -12.91
CA SER A 84 -2.78 18.05 -14.08
C SER A 84 -2.57 16.54 -14.20
N GLY A 85 -3.20 15.75 -13.36
CA GLY A 85 -3.15 14.29 -13.43
C GLY A 85 -1.96 13.64 -12.73
N LYS A 86 -1.24 14.38 -11.90
CA LYS A 86 -0.13 13.81 -11.12
C LYS A 86 -0.65 13.24 -9.80
N ILE A 87 -0.17 12.06 -9.43
CA ILE A 87 -0.53 11.42 -8.17
C ILE A 87 0.11 12.19 -7.02
N GLN A 88 -0.72 12.55 -6.02
CA GLN A 88 -0.26 13.26 -4.83
C GLN A 88 0.04 12.25 -3.73
N LYS A 89 1.27 11.74 -3.71
CA LYS A 89 1.68 10.71 -2.74
C LYS A 89 1.48 11.13 -1.29
N PHE A 90 1.68 12.40 -0.97
CA PHE A 90 1.48 12.89 0.40
C PHE A 90 0.03 12.73 0.88
N ARG A 91 -0.93 12.69 -0.05
CA ARG A 91 -2.34 12.48 0.30
C ARG A 91 -2.67 11.01 0.54
N LEU A 92 -1.83 10.10 0.10
CA LEU A 92 -2.05 8.67 0.34
C LEU A 92 -1.98 8.34 1.83
N LYS A 93 -1.12 9.03 2.58
CA LYS A 93 -1.06 8.88 4.02
C LYS A 93 -2.41 9.20 4.66
N ASP A 94 -3.00 10.33 4.30
CA ASP A 94 -4.29 10.74 4.84
C ASP A 94 -5.40 9.79 4.40
N LEU A 95 -5.36 9.37 3.14
CA LEU A 95 -6.32 8.39 2.62
C LEU A 95 -6.21 7.07 3.38
N GLY A 96 -4.99 6.61 3.64
CA GLY A 96 -4.75 5.38 4.40
C GLY A 96 -5.32 5.46 5.81
N LEU A 97 -5.10 6.58 6.50
CA LEU A 97 -5.65 6.79 7.84
C LEU A 97 -7.17 6.80 7.81
N GLN A 98 -7.76 7.45 6.82
CA GLN A 98 -9.21 7.49 6.67
C GLN A 98 -9.77 6.09 6.40
N LEU A 99 -9.17 5.33 5.51
CA LEU A 99 -9.62 3.98 5.18
C LEU A 99 -9.49 3.04 6.37
N CYS A 100 -8.43 3.16 7.17
CA CYS A 100 -8.30 2.39 8.40
C CYS A 100 -9.46 2.69 9.35
N LYS A 101 -9.81 3.96 9.50
CA LYS A 101 -10.93 4.37 10.35
C LYS A 101 -12.25 3.80 9.84
N GLU A 102 -12.50 3.90 8.53
CA GLU A 102 -13.74 3.42 7.92
C GLU A 102 -13.88 1.90 7.99
N GLN A 103 -12.76 1.18 7.87
CA GLN A 103 -12.76 -0.28 7.88
C GLN A 103 -12.53 -0.89 9.27
N GLY A 104 -12.39 -0.06 10.30
CA GLY A 104 -12.16 -0.53 11.65
C GLY A 104 -10.78 -1.15 11.87
N ILE A 105 -9.80 -0.75 11.07
CA ILE A 105 -8.43 -1.25 11.19
C ILE A 105 -7.68 -0.41 12.22
N GLU A 106 -7.11 -1.08 13.21
CA GLU A 106 -6.33 -0.41 14.24
C GLU A 106 -4.96 0.00 13.71
N ILE A 107 -4.56 1.23 14.03
CA ILE A 107 -3.22 1.73 13.70
C ILE A 107 -2.33 1.50 14.92
N ILE A 108 -1.30 0.71 14.72
CA ILE A 108 -0.36 0.32 15.79
C ILE A 108 0.91 1.14 15.69
#